data_4361dbd47a671d07dc84eb2fbae5dab7
#
_entry.id   4361dbd47a671d07dc84eb2fbae5dab7
#
_cell.length_a   1.000
_cell.length_b   1.000
_cell.length_c   1.000
_cell.angle_alpha   90.00
_cell.angle_beta   90.00
_cell.angle_gamma   90.00
#
_symmetry.space_group_name_H-M   'P 1'
#
loop_
_entity.id
_entity.type
_entity.pdbx_description
1 polymer ?
#
loop_
_entity_poly.entity_id
_entity_poly.type
_entity_poly.pdbx_seq_one_letter_code
_entity_poly.pdbx_strand_id
1 'polypeptide(L)'
;MVKKSIVLIIIVTLFIFLYYANQGNDIEDVLDHWFDEDDYHGIIYNRPEEKVGAWTIGDKTFNIVESTRLDEENGPAVVGQCVEVEFDNNSLTEIETTSQDRCKK
;
A
#
# COMPACT_ATOMS: atom_id res chain seq x y z
N MET A 1 47.87 -22.68 14.91
CA MET A 1 47.37 -21.40 15.39
C MET A 1 46.64 -20.62 14.32
N VAL A 2 47.17 -20.56 13.12
CA VAL A 2 46.48 -19.87 12.00
C VAL A 2 45.16 -20.53 11.67
N LYS A 3 45.07 -21.84 11.83
CA LYS A 3 43.83 -22.59 11.54
C LYS A 3 42.68 -22.25 12.51
N LYS A 4 43.01 -22.00 13.79
CA LYS A 4 41.98 -21.64 14.76
C LYS A 4 41.38 -20.26 14.49
N SER A 5 42.20 -19.32 14.06
CA SER A 5 41.74 -17.97 13.71
C SER A 5 40.83 -18.00 12.50
N ILE A 6 41.14 -18.81 11.50
CA ILE A 6 40.32 -18.95 10.30
C ILE A 6 38.97 -19.57 10.65
N VAL A 7 38.95 -20.60 11.48
CA VAL A 7 37.71 -21.25 11.90
C VAL A 7 36.82 -20.27 12.67
N LEU A 8 37.43 -19.49 13.53
CA LEU A 8 36.68 -18.48 14.31
C LEU A 8 36.05 -17.44 13.38
N ILE A 9 36.77 -16.97 12.39
CA ILE A 9 36.26 -16.00 11.43
C ILE A 9 35.10 -16.59 10.64
N ILE A 10 35.19 -17.84 10.21
CA ILE A 10 34.11 -18.51 9.49
C ILE A 10 32.87 -18.61 10.37
N ILE A 11 33.00 -18.96 11.63
CA ILE A 11 31.86 -19.08 12.55
C ILE A 11 31.20 -17.71 12.74
N VAL A 12 31.98 -16.66 12.95
CA VAL A 12 31.45 -15.32 13.12
C VAL A 12 30.70 -14.86 11.86
N THR A 13 31.27 -15.14 10.70
CA THR A 13 30.65 -14.78 9.41
C THR A 13 29.32 -15.52 9.23
N LEU A 14 29.25 -16.80 9.61
CA LEU A 14 28.02 -17.57 9.55
C LEU A 14 26.95 -17.01 10.48
N PHE A 15 27.32 -16.60 11.70
CA PHE A 15 26.38 -15.98 12.62
C PHE A 15 25.83 -14.68 12.08
N ILE A 16 26.67 -13.86 11.49
CA ILE A 16 26.22 -12.60 10.89
C ILE A 16 25.27 -12.88 9.74
N PHE A 17 25.57 -13.86 8.90
CA PHE A 17 24.74 -14.24 7.77
C PHE A 17 23.37 -14.72 8.24
N LEU A 18 23.32 -15.57 9.25
CA LEU A 18 22.06 -16.07 9.81
C LEU A 18 21.24 -14.95 10.44
N TYR A 19 21.90 -14.02 11.08
CA TYR A 19 21.24 -12.86 11.66
C TYR A 19 20.57 -12.00 10.59
N TYR A 20 21.27 -11.73 9.51
CA TYR A 20 20.70 -10.97 8.40
C TYR A 20 19.58 -11.73 7.69
N ALA A 21 19.68 -13.05 7.61
CA ALA A 21 18.62 -13.85 7.01
C ALA A 21 17.33 -13.76 7.84
N ASN A 22 17.43 -13.73 9.16
CA ASN A 22 16.26 -13.53 10.01
C ASN A 22 15.65 -12.16 9.84
N GLN A 23 16.47 -11.13 9.66
CA GLN A 23 15.96 -9.79 9.41
C GLN A 23 15.33 -9.65 8.01
N GLY A 24 15.72 -10.52 7.09
CA GLY A 24 15.10 -10.57 5.78
C GLY A 24 13.61 -10.84 5.85
N ASN A 25 13.17 -11.65 6.81
CA ASN A 25 11.76 -11.90 7.03
C ASN A 25 11.02 -10.64 7.47
N ASP A 26 11.64 -9.83 8.30
CA ASP A 26 11.06 -8.56 8.73
C ASP A 26 10.92 -7.59 7.56
N ILE A 27 11.86 -7.62 6.64
CA ILE A 27 11.79 -6.80 5.43
C ILE A 27 10.64 -7.24 4.54
N GLU A 28 10.38 -8.53 4.42
CA GLU A 28 9.24 -9.04 3.65
C GLU A 28 7.92 -8.58 4.23
N ASP A 29 7.78 -8.60 5.57
CA ASP A 29 6.59 -8.09 6.22
C ASP A 29 6.40 -6.60 5.96
N VAL A 30 7.46 -5.83 5.98
CA VAL A 30 7.42 -4.40 5.67
C VAL A 30 7.01 -4.18 4.21
N LEU A 31 7.52 -4.97 3.29
CA LEU A 31 7.16 -4.88 1.88
C LEU A 31 5.70 -5.24 1.65
N ASP A 32 5.19 -6.29 2.30
CA ASP A 32 3.79 -6.66 2.21
C ASP A 32 2.89 -5.54 2.74
N HIS A 33 3.29 -4.91 3.82
CA HIS A 33 2.57 -3.79 4.39
C HIS A 33 2.58 -2.58 3.43
N TRP A 34 3.69 -2.36 2.74
CA TRP A 34 3.82 -1.32 1.73
C TRP A 34 2.87 -1.54 0.56
N PHE A 35 2.78 -2.78 0.07
CA PHE A 35 1.89 -3.12 -1.03
C PHE A 35 0.43 -3.03 -0.63
N ASP A 36 0.11 -3.37 0.62
CA ASP A 36 -1.26 -3.25 1.13
C ASP A 36 -1.71 -1.80 1.21
N GLU A 37 -0.78 -0.87 1.46
CA GLU A 37 -1.08 0.56 1.50
C GLU A 37 -1.32 1.16 0.12
N ASP A 38 -0.78 0.53 -0.93
CA ASP A 38 -0.95 1.01 -2.30
C ASP A 38 -2.34 0.75 -2.85
N ASP A 39 -3.17 -0.03 -2.14
CA ASP A 39 -4.43 -0.53 -2.66
C ASP A 39 -5.50 -0.47 -1.58
N TYR A 40 -6.38 0.51 -1.69
CA TYR A 40 -7.48 0.66 -0.74
C TYR A 40 -8.80 0.64 -1.49
N HIS A 41 -9.74 -0.18 -1.02
CA HIS A 41 -11.09 -0.26 -1.59
C HIS A 41 -12.10 0.25 -0.57
N GLY A 42 -13.05 1.02 -1.03
CA GLY A 42 -14.11 1.49 -0.16
C GLY A 42 -15.28 2.08 -0.95
N ILE A 43 -16.39 2.25 -0.25
CA ILE A 43 -17.58 2.90 -0.79
C ILE A 43 -17.43 4.41 -0.58
N ILE A 44 -17.79 5.20 -1.58
CA ILE A 44 -17.82 6.64 -1.43
C ILE A 44 -19.01 7.00 -0.54
N TYR A 45 -18.74 7.55 0.63
CA TYR A 45 -19.77 8.03 1.54
C TYR A 45 -20.07 9.50 1.34
N ASN A 46 -19.06 10.28 1.00
CA ASN A 46 -19.21 11.72 0.80
C ASN A 46 -18.15 12.22 -0.15
N ARG A 47 -18.50 13.20 -0.98
CA ARG A 47 -17.57 13.87 -1.88
C ARG A 47 -18.13 15.22 -2.28
N PRO A 48 -17.26 16.19 -2.66
CA PRO A 48 -17.74 17.47 -3.22
C PRO A 48 -18.30 17.25 -4.64
N GLU A 49 -19.03 18.22 -5.15
CA GLU A 49 -19.55 18.17 -6.51
C GLU A 49 -18.42 18.12 -7.54
N GLU A 50 -17.36 18.88 -7.28
CA GLU A 50 -16.18 18.86 -8.14
C GLU A 50 -15.22 17.77 -7.67
N LYS A 51 -14.25 17.46 -8.54
CA LYS A 51 -13.26 16.42 -8.20
C LYS A 51 -12.40 16.81 -7.02
N VAL A 52 -11.95 18.07 -6.97
CA VAL A 52 -11.01 18.52 -5.94
C VAL A 52 -11.72 18.75 -4.61
N GLY A 53 -11.14 18.23 -3.54
CA GLY A 53 -11.68 18.40 -2.20
C GLY A 53 -11.57 17.14 -1.37
N ALA A 54 -12.26 17.11 -0.25
CA ALA A 54 -12.22 15.99 0.69
C ALA A 54 -13.28 14.95 0.30
N TRP A 55 -12.80 13.74 0.06
CA TRP A 55 -13.66 12.59 -0.24
C TRP A 55 -13.60 11.62 0.93
N THR A 56 -14.74 11.17 1.43
CA THR A 56 -14.82 10.10 2.43
C THR A 56 -15.12 8.80 1.72
N ILE A 57 -14.16 7.89 1.78
CA ILE A 57 -14.22 6.59 1.12
C ILE A 57 -13.98 5.53 2.19
N GLY A 58 -14.97 4.65 2.39
CA GLY A 58 -14.90 3.70 3.49
C GLY A 58 -14.88 4.44 4.81
N ASP A 59 -13.90 4.15 5.65
CA ASP A 59 -13.75 4.80 6.95
C ASP A 59 -12.63 5.87 6.93
N LYS A 60 -12.17 6.26 5.75
CA LYS A 60 -11.06 7.21 5.61
C LYS A 60 -11.46 8.42 4.77
N THR A 61 -10.84 9.54 5.05
CA THR A 61 -11.02 10.77 4.28
C THR A 61 -9.73 11.07 3.53
N PHE A 62 -9.87 11.33 2.23
CA PHE A 62 -8.76 11.62 1.34
C PHE A 62 -8.91 13.01 0.75
N ASN A 63 -7.80 13.70 0.61
CA ASN A 63 -7.78 15.01 -0.02
C ASN A 63 -7.43 14.85 -1.49
N ILE A 64 -8.39 15.08 -2.36
CA ILE A 64 -8.23 14.90 -3.80
C ILE A 64 -7.82 16.22 -4.43
N VAL A 65 -6.78 16.19 -5.24
CA VAL A 65 -6.20 17.38 -5.89
C VAL A 65 -6.36 17.26 -7.41
N GLU A 66 -6.00 18.33 -8.10
CA GLU A 66 -6.12 18.40 -9.57
C GLU A 66 -5.39 17.27 -10.28
N SER A 67 -4.21 16.91 -9.79
CA SER A 67 -3.38 15.88 -10.42
C SER A 67 -3.84 14.47 -10.12
N THR A 68 -4.76 14.28 -9.19
CA THR A 68 -5.33 12.95 -8.90
C THR A 68 -6.15 12.50 -10.10
N ARG A 69 -5.86 11.30 -10.61
CA ARG A 69 -6.64 10.74 -11.72
C ARG A 69 -7.95 10.18 -11.20
N LEU A 70 -8.99 10.39 -11.96
CA LEU A 70 -10.31 9.82 -11.68
C LEU A 70 -10.71 8.95 -12.86
N ASP A 71 -10.76 7.65 -12.64
CA ASP A 71 -11.13 6.67 -13.66
C ASP A 71 -12.55 6.18 -13.39
N GLU A 72 -13.46 6.52 -14.27
CA GLU A 72 -14.87 6.18 -14.14
C GLU A 72 -15.30 5.14 -15.19
N GLU A 73 -14.38 4.31 -15.63
CA GLU A 73 -14.62 3.28 -16.63
C GLU A 73 -15.73 2.30 -16.23
N ASN A 74 -15.81 2.01 -14.93
CA ASN A 74 -16.79 1.06 -14.38
C ASN A 74 -18.02 1.74 -13.79
N GLY A 75 -18.26 2.99 -14.15
CA GLY A 75 -19.40 3.76 -13.68
C GLY A 75 -18.98 5.07 -13.03
N PRO A 76 -19.93 5.94 -12.73
CA PRO A 76 -19.60 7.24 -12.15
C PRO A 76 -19.13 7.12 -10.70
N ALA A 77 -18.18 7.97 -10.33
CA ALA A 77 -17.65 8.01 -8.96
C ALA A 77 -18.57 8.87 -8.09
N VAL A 78 -19.70 8.30 -7.71
CA VAL A 78 -20.73 8.96 -6.91
C VAL A 78 -20.89 8.25 -5.57
N VAL A 79 -21.59 8.89 -4.65
CA VAL A 79 -21.88 8.30 -3.35
C VAL A 79 -22.57 6.94 -3.54
N GLY A 80 -22.07 5.92 -2.85
CA GLY A 80 -22.53 4.55 -2.97
C GLY A 80 -21.72 3.68 -3.90
N GLN A 81 -20.84 4.26 -4.70
CA GLN A 81 -20.00 3.52 -5.64
C GLN A 81 -18.75 2.98 -4.96
N CYS A 82 -18.40 1.73 -5.24
CA CYS A 82 -17.15 1.14 -4.81
C CYS A 82 -16.00 1.67 -5.66
N VAL A 83 -14.95 2.12 -5.02
CA VAL A 83 -13.76 2.62 -5.70
C VAL A 83 -12.49 2.02 -5.10
N GLU A 84 -11.47 1.98 -5.92
CA GLU A 84 -10.12 1.63 -5.53
C GLU A 84 -9.30 2.92 -5.47
N VAL A 85 -8.58 3.11 -4.38
CA VAL A 85 -7.72 4.28 -4.20
C VAL A 85 -6.28 3.81 -4.31
N GLU A 86 -5.55 4.37 -5.25
CA GLU A 86 -4.17 4.00 -5.52
C GLU A 86 -3.20 5.08 -5.03
N PHE A 87 -2.10 4.63 -4.46
CA PHE A 87 -1.06 5.49 -3.91
C PHE A 87 0.27 5.20 -4.58
N ASP A 88 1.09 6.23 -4.69
CA ASP A 88 2.48 6.12 -5.12
C ASP A 88 3.31 6.95 -4.15
N ASN A 89 4.28 6.33 -3.47
CA ASN A 89 5.12 6.98 -2.46
C ASN A 89 4.28 7.72 -1.42
N ASN A 90 3.22 7.09 -0.92
CA ASN A 90 2.30 7.65 0.08
C ASN A 90 1.46 8.83 -0.44
N SER A 91 1.52 9.10 -1.74
CA SER A 91 0.68 10.12 -2.35
C SER A 91 -0.44 9.45 -3.13
N LEU A 92 -1.66 9.94 -2.95
CA LEU A 92 -2.81 9.43 -3.68
C LEU A 92 -2.72 9.87 -5.14
N THR A 93 -2.68 8.91 -6.06
CA THR A 93 -2.50 9.17 -7.47
C THR A 93 -3.76 8.97 -8.29
N GLU A 94 -4.63 8.04 -7.88
CA GLU A 94 -5.79 7.67 -8.69
C GLU A 94 -6.93 7.16 -7.83
N ILE A 95 -8.15 7.51 -8.25
CA ILE A 95 -9.39 6.89 -7.76
C ILE A 95 -10.05 6.22 -8.96
N GLU A 96 -10.30 4.93 -8.85
CA GLU A 96 -10.87 4.14 -9.93
C GLU A 96 -12.18 3.50 -9.46
N THR A 97 -13.25 3.69 -10.22
CA THR A 97 -14.49 2.97 -9.93
C THR A 97 -14.32 1.50 -10.27
N THR A 98 -14.85 0.65 -9.42
CA THR A 98 -14.71 -0.79 -9.56
C THR A 98 -16.01 -1.47 -9.20
N SER A 99 -16.07 -2.79 -9.35
CA SER A 99 -17.29 -3.52 -9.06
C SER A 99 -17.60 -3.50 -7.56
N GLN A 100 -18.89 -3.51 -7.22
CA GLN A 100 -19.34 -3.48 -5.83
C GLN A 100 -18.82 -4.67 -5.02
N ASP A 101 -18.55 -5.77 -5.69
CA ASP A 101 -18.02 -6.98 -5.04
C ASP A 101 -16.70 -6.74 -4.35
N ARG A 102 -15.92 -5.81 -4.85
CA ARG A 102 -14.60 -5.49 -4.30
C ARG A 102 -14.69 -4.81 -2.93
N CYS A 103 -15.80 -4.15 -2.65
CA CYS A 103 -16.06 -3.49 -1.38
C CYS A 103 -16.81 -4.37 -0.39
N LYS A 104 -17.25 -5.52 -0.80
CA LYS A 104 -17.91 -6.48 0.11
C LYS A 104 -16.86 -7.28 0.86
N LYS A 105 -17.08 -7.47 2.12
CA LYS A 105 -16.24 -8.31 2.96
C LYS A 105 -16.84 -9.68 3.12
#